data_43fe152c725ef739d5ebafdfa6b0e92a
#
_entry.id   43fe152c725ef739d5ebafdfa6b0e92a
#
_cell.length_a   1.000
_cell.length_b   1.000
_cell.length_c   1.000
_cell.angle_alpha   90.00
_cell.angle_beta   90.00
_cell.angle_gamma   90.00
#
_symmetry.space_group_name_H-M   'P 1'
#
loop_
_entity.id
_entity.type
_entity.pdbx_description
1 polymer ?
#
loop_
_entity_poly.entity_id
_entity_poly.type
_entity_poly.pdbx_seq_one_letter_code
_entity_poly.pdbx_strand_id
1 'polypeptide(L)'
;SGYEEAAVQGFVAGVNAARKIKGEPPFILGREQAYIGTLIDDLVTKGTNEPYRIMTSRSEYRLILRQDNADERLAAIGHELGLVSDEALRRVTEKYSAVRREIKRLEHTGVPSSDALNALLRERGTAEVHDGSPLIALLRRPQIRYDDLRAFDDGCRAFPPALAESVEIAVKYEGYIRRQMAEVAEFARLERRAIPED
;
A
#
# COMPACT_ATOMS: atom_id res chain seq x y z
N SER A 1 9.54 -14.74 -20.44
CA SER A 1 9.13 -13.52 -19.70
C SER A 1 8.09 -12.76 -20.51
N GLY A 2 7.12 -12.14 -19.83
CA GLY A 2 6.18 -11.21 -20.46
C GLY A 2 6.84 -9.86 -20.75
N TYR A 3 6.08 -8.97 -21.39
CA TYR A 3 6.60 -7.64 -21.75
C TYR A 3 6.96 -6.83 -20.51
N GLU A 4 6.13 -6.91 -19.47
CA GLU A 4 6.33 -6.19 -18.21
C GLU A 4 7.59 -6.68 -17.48
N GLU A 5 7.79 -8.01 -17.41
CA GLU A 5 8.98 -8.57 -16.79
C GLU A 5 10.25 -8.18 -17.56
N ALA A 6 10.20 -8.19 -18.90
CA ALA A 6 11.33 -7.77 -19.71
C ALA A 6 11.64 -6.27 -19.54
N ALA A 7 10.61 -5.44 -19.52
CA ALA A 7 10.75 -4.00 -19.31
C ALA A 7 11.40 -3.67 -17.95
N VAL A 8 10.95 -4.31 -16.87
CA VAL A 8 11.54 -4.05 -15.53
C VAL A 8 12.96 -4.56 -15.39
N GLN A 9 13.32 -5.69 -16.02
CA GLN A 9 14.70 -6.16 -16.05
C GLN A 9 15.61 -5.16 -16.78
N GLY A 10 15.17 -4.67 -17.95
CA GLY A 10 15.88 -3.62 -18.68
C GLY A 10 16.00 -2.32 -17.90
N PHE A 11 14.95 -1.92 -17.21
CA PHE A 11 14.94 -0.74 -16.33
C PHE A 11 15.99 -0.86 -15.21
N VAL A 12 15.98 -1.96 -14.46
CA VAL A 12 16.96 -2.17 -13.36
C VAL A 12 18.38 -2.26 -13.91
N ALA A 13 18.59 -2.92 -15.06
CA ALA A 13 19.90 -2.99 -15.70
C ALA A 13 20.39 -1.61 -16.14
N GLY A 14 19.52 -0.77 -16.72
CA GLY A 14 19.87 0.58 -17.16
C GLY A 14 20.22 1.50 -15.97
N VAL A 15 19.42 1.47 -14.92
CA VAL A 15 19.71 2.23 -13.67
C VAL A 15 21.05 1.82 -13.09
N ASN A 16 21.31 0.50 -12.98
CA ASN A 16 22.54 -0.01 -12.40
C ASN A 16 23.78 0.27 -13.29
N ALA A 17 23.62 0.26 -14.61
CA ALA A 17 24.69 0.66 -15.51
C ALA A 17 25.07 2.15 -15.30
N ALA A 18 24.08 3.03 -15.22
CA ALA A 18 24.31 4.45 -14.95
C ALA A 18 24.99 4.70 -13.59
N ARG A 19 24.52 4.01 -12.53
CA ARG A 19 25.12 4.12 -11.19
C ARG A 19 26.55 3.59 -11.15
N LYS A 20 26.82 2.49 -11.83
CA LYS A 20 28.19 1.94 -11.95
C LYS A 20 29.15 2.94 -12.61
N ILE A 21 28.72 3.62 -13.67
CA ILE A 21 29.53 4.65 -14.33
C ILE A 21 29.85 5.80 -13.37
N LYS A 22 28.89 6.16 -12.50
CA LYS A 22 29.05 7.21 -11.49
C LYS A 22 29.80 6.77 -10.23
N GLY A 23 30.15 5.49 -10.09
CA GLY A 23 30.76 4.93 -8.88
C GLY A 23 29.81 4.85 -7.69
N GLU A 24 28.50 4.84 -7.94
CA GLU A 24 27.46 4.73 -6.92
C GLU A 24 27.13 3.27 -6.60
N PRO A 25 26.62 2.97 -5.39
CA PRO A 25 26.16 1.61 -5.02
C PRO A 25 25.06 1.12 -5.96
N PRO A 26 24.92 -0.21 -6.15
CA PRO A 26 23.87 -0.75 -6.99
C PRO A 26 22.48 -0.41 -6.44
N PHE A 27 21.54 -0.19 -7.34
CA PHE A 27 20.11 -0.06 -7.05
C PHE A 27 19.50 -1.45 -6.90
N ILE A 28 19.01 -1.76 -5.72
CA ILE A 28 18.36 -3.03 -5.40
C ILE A 28 17.05 -2.72 -4.68
N LEU A 29 15.96 -3.29 -5.16
CA LEU A 29 14.67 -3.25 -4.49
C LEU A 29 14.42 -4.58 -3.78
N GLY A 30 14.02 -4.50 -2.51
CA GLY A 30 13.59 -5.66 -1.75
C GLY A 30 12.27 -6.26 -2.26
N ARG A 31 12.03 -7.50 -1.90
CA ARG A 31 10.80 -8.24 -2.23
C ARG A 31 9.55 -7.57 -1.65
N GLU A 32 9.69 -6.91 -0.50
CA GLU A 32 8.66 -6.15 0.21
C GLU A 32 8.40 -4.75 -0.37
N GLN A 33 9.31 -4.24 -1.20
CA GLN A 33 9.21 -2.90 -1.79
C GLN A 33 8.49 -2.90 -3.14
N ALA A 34 8.75 -3.91 -3.98
CA ALA A 34 8.16 -3.97 -5.31
C ALA A 34 8.16 -5.38 -5.90
N TYR A 35 7.23 -5.65 -6.82
CA TYR A 35 7.25 -6.88 -7.62
C TYR A 35 8.53 -7.03 -8.45
N ILE A 36 9.17 -5.93 -8.85
CA ILE A 36 10.52 -5.93 -9.45
C ILE A 36 11.53 -6.61 -8.53
N GLY A 37 11.48 -6.31 -7.23
CA GLY A 37 12.33 -6.96 -6.22
C GLY A 37 12.10 -8.45 -6.17
N THR A 38 10.83 -8.89 -6.07
CA THR A 38 10.46 -10.32 -6.10
C THR A 38 10.98 -11.01 -7.37
N LEU A 39 10.81 -10.38 -8.54
CA LEU A 39 11.24 -10.94 -9.82
C LEU A 39 12.76 -11.12 -9.89
N ILE A 40 13.52 -10.07 -9.58
CA ILE A 40 14.99 -10.11 -9.65
C ILE A 40 15.54 -11.09 -8.64
N ASP A 41 15.03 -11.07 -7.41
CA ASP A 41 15.46 -12.00 -6.35
C ASP A 41 15.19 -13.46 -6.74
N ASP A 42 14.00 -13.80 -7.24
CA ASP A 42 13.69 -15.15 -7.71
C ASP A 42 14.62 -15.61 -8.84
N LEU A 43 14.93 -14.72 -9.82
CA LEU A 43 15.83 -15.05 -10.92
C LEU A 43 17.27 -15.28 -10.46
N VAL A 44 17.74 -14.52 -9.48
CA VAL A 44 19.14 -14.58 -9.00
C VAL A 44 19.33 -15.73 -7.99
N THR A 45 18.35 -15.98 -7.11
CA THR A 45 18.49 -16.94 -6.01
C THR A 45 17.97 -18.33 -6.35
N LYS A 46 16.84 -18.43 -7.07
CA LYS A 46 16.18 -19.70 -7.38
C LYS A 46 16.47 -20.18 -8.79
N GLY A 47 16.79 -19.24 -9.71
CA GLY A 47 16.87 -19.54 -11.13
C GLY A 47 15.52 -19.92 -11.73
N THR A 48 15.50 -20.30 -13.02
CA THR A 48 14.28 -20.76 -13.67
C THR A 48 14.63 -21.65 -14.86
N ASN A 49 13.90 -22.74 -15.02
CA ASN A 49 14.02 -23.66 -16.15
C ASN A 49 13.03 -23.35 -17.27
N GLU A 50 12.12 -22.40 -17.03
CA GLU A 50 11.08 -21.95 -17.95
C GLU A 50 10.99 -20.41 -17.94
N PRO A 51 10.33 -19.78 -18.94
CA PRO A 51 10.11 -18.34 -18.93
C PRO A 51 9.42 -17.88 -17.63
N TYR A 52 10.07 -16.99 -16.88
CA TYR A 52 9.52 -16.46 -15.64
C TYR A 52 8.31 -15.58 -15.93
N ARG A 53 7.24 -15.79 -15.16
CA ARG A 53 6.05 -14.94 -15.15
C ARG A 53 5.79 -14.50 -13.73
N ILE A 54 5.67 -13.18 -13.54
CA ILE A 54 5.31 -12.61 -12.26
C ILE A 54 3.80 -12.78 -12.03
N MET A 55 3.45 -13.45 -10.95
CA MET A 55 2.08 -13.62 -10.50
C MET A 55 2.01 -13.19 -9.03
N THR A 56 0.86 -12.70 -8.60
CA THR A 56 0.64 -12.29 -7.21
C THR A 56 0.90 -13.43 -6.21
N SER A 57 0.73 -14.68 -6.64
CA SER A 57 1.04 -15.88 -5.84
C SER A 57 2.54 -16.08 -5.57
N ARG A 58 3.43 -15.45 -6.35
CA ARG A 58 4.88 -15.52 -6.15
C ARG A 58 5.39 -14.53 -5.11
N SER A 59 4.58 -13.54 -4.74
CA SER A 59 4.93 -12.57 -3.70
C SER A 59 4.22 -12.89 -2.40
N GLU A 60 4.99 -13.13 -1.36
CA GLU A 60 4.55 -13.25 0.02
C GLU A 60 3.96 -11.93 0.54
N TYR A 61 4.37 -10.78 -0.03
CA TYR A 61 3.96 -9.44 0.40
C TYR A 61 2.85 -8.81 -0.46
N ARG A 62 2.02 -9.62 -1.13
CA ARG A 62 0.99 -9.14 -2.07
C ARG A 62 -0.04 -8.17 -1.48
N LEU A 63 -0.24 -8.16 -0.15
CA LEU A 63 -1.13 -7.22 0.51
C LEU A 63 -0.49 -5.83 0.70
N ILE A 64 0.84 -5.77 0.71
CA ILE A 64 1.61 -4.53 0.72
C ILE A 64 1.81 -4.03 -0.71
N LEU A 65 2.15 -4.93 -1.64
CA LEU A 65 2.49 -4.62 -3.02
C LEU A 65 1.23 -4.51 -3.90
N ARG A 66 0.43 -3.48 -3.67
CA ARG A 66 -0.78 -3.25 -4.47
C ARG A 66 -0.54 -2.18 -5.53
N GLN A 67 -1.35 -2.23 -6.59
CA GLN A 67 -1.33 -1.23 -7.65
C GLN A 67 -1.75 0.15 -7.13
N ASP A 68 -2.77 0.20 -6.26
CA ASP A 68 -3.35 1.43 -5.72
C ASP A 68 -2.38 2.25 -4.87
N ASN A 69 -1.34 1.63 -4.30
CA ASN A 69 -0.35 2.28 -3.44
C ASN A 69 1.08 2.27 -4.03
N ALA A 70 1.24 1.93 -5.29
CA ALA A 70 2.56 1.86 -5.92
C ALA A 70 3.27 3.22 -5.93
N ASP A 71 2.53 4.30 -6.13
CA ASP A 71 3.02 5.68 -6.07
C ASP A 71 3.53 6.04 -4.66
N GLU A 72 2.83 5.66 -3.59
CA GLU A 72 3.29 5.89 -2.21
C GLU A 72 4.62 5.20 -1.92
N ARG A 73 4.76 3.95 -2.37
CA ARG A 73 5.95 3.13 -2.09
C ARG A 73 7.17 3.53 -2.92
N LEU A 74 6.97 3.95 -4.16
CA LEU A 74 8.05 4.05 -5.15
C LEU A 74 8.36 5.48 -5.60
N ALA A 75 7.48 6.48 -5.38
CA ALA A 75 7.74 7.83 -5.88
C ALA A 75 9.00 8.48 -5.29
N ALA A 76 9.26 8.29 -4.00
CA ALA A 76 10.47 8.80 -3.36
C ALA A 76 11.75 8.15 -3.95
N ILE A 77 11.71 6.83 -4.13
CA ILE A 77 12.82 6.08 -4.74
C ILE A 77 13.05 6.53 -6.18
N GLY A 78 11.96 6.68 -6.95
CA GLY A 78 12.04 7.20 -8.32
C GLY A 78 12.60 8.62 -8.41
N HIS A 79 12.28 9.45 -7.43
CA HIS A 79 12.82 10.81 -7.31
C HIS A 79 14.32 10.81 -7.02
N GLU A 80 14.79 9.99 -6.08
CA GLU A 80 16.21 9.83 -5.77
C GLU A 80 17.02 9.36 -7.00
N LEU A 81 16.41 8.58 -7.88
CA LEU A 81 16.99 8.16 -9.15
C LEU A 81 16.92 9.23 -10.26
N GLY A 82 16.29 10.38 -9.98
CA GLY A 82 16.08 11.45 -10.97
C GLY A 82 15.01 11.15 -12.03
N LEU A 83 14.15 10.16 -11.80
CA LEU A 83 13.12 9.71 -12.73
C LEU A 83 11.72 10.27 -12.42
N VAL A 84 11.52 10.75 -11.20
CA VAL A 84 10.28 11.39 -10.74
C VAL A 84 10.59 12.84 -10.40
N SER A 85 9.83 13.78 -10.95
CA SER A 85 10.03 15.22 -10.70
C SER A 85 9.61 15.62 -9.29
N ASP A 86 10.15 16.74 -8.78
CA ASP A 86 9.75 17.36 -7.50
C ASP A 86 8.24 17.56 -7.42
N GLU A 87 7.62 18.02 -8.51
CA GLU A 87 6.19 18.25 -8.56
C GLU A 87 5.38 16.95 -8.45
N ALA A 88 5.82 15.88 -9.12
CA ALA A 88 5.17 14.57 -9.04
C ALA A 88 5.29 13.97 -7.63
N LEU A 89 6.48 14.04 -7.02
CA LEU A 89 6.69 13.60 -5.64
C LEU A 89 5.83 14.40 -4.66
N ARG A 90 5.75 15.73 -4.82
CA ARG A 90 4.92 16.58 -3.99
C ARG A 90 3.46 16.19 -4.07
N ARG A 91 2.90 15.97 -5.27
CA ARG A 91 1.51 15.53 -5.46
C ARG A 91 1.22 14.21 -4.73
N VAL A 92 2.12 13.23 -4.82
CA VAL A 92 1.98 11.95 -4.11
C VAL A 92 2.03 12.17 -2.59
N THR A 93 2.96 12.97 -2.10
CA THR A 93 3.10 13.28 -0.67
C THR A 93 1.86 13.98 -0.12
N GLU A 94 1.32 14.95 -0.84
CA GLU A 94 0.09 15.68 -0.47
C GLU A 94 -1.13 14.74 -0.45
N LYS A 95 -1.27 13.87 -1.47
CA LYS A 95 -2.32 12.84 -1.55
C LYS A 95 -2.36 11.98 -0.27
N TYR A 96 -1.25 11.34 0.07
CA TYR A 96 -1.21 10.43 1.22
C TYR A 96 -1.21 11.15 2.56
N SER A 97 -0.74 12.39 2.61
CA SER A 97 -0.90 13.24 3.78
C SER A 97 -2.38 13.57 4.04
N ALA A 98 -3.15 13.83 2.99
CA ALA A 98 -4.60 14.05 3.09
C ALA A 98 -5.32 12.78 3.55
N VAL A 99 -4.98 11.61 2.98
CA VAL A 99 -5.53 10.31 3.39
C VAL A 99 -5.27 10.05 4.88
N ARG A 100 -4.03 10.22 5.34
CA ARG A 100 -3.67 10.00 6.76
C ARG A 100 -4.38 10.98 7.71
N ARG A 101 -4.52 12.26 7.33
CA ARG A 101 -5.29 13.23 8.12
C ARG A 101 -6.75 12.84 8.23
N GLU A 102 -7.34 12.37 7.14
CA GLU A 102 -8.73 11.93 7.14
C GLU A 102 -8.95 10.70 8.01
N ILE A 103 -8.09 9.69 7.92
CA ILE A 103 -8.16 8.51 8.80
C ILE A 103 -8.12 8.94 10.27
N LYS A 104 -7.19 9.82 10.63
CA LYS A 104 -7.09 10.35 11.99
C LYS A 104 -8.35 11.14 12.40
N ARG A 105 -8.94 11.90 11.49
CA ARG A 105 -10.20 12.60 11.75
C ARG A 105 -11.34 11.61 12.05
N LEU A 106 -11.47 10.56 11.23
CA LEU A 106 -12.49 9.50 11.39
C LEU A 106 -12.35 8.74 12.71
N GLU A 107 -11.14 8.63 13.27
CA GLU A 107 -10.89 8.02 14.58
C GLU A 107 -11.46 8.86 15.72
N HIS A 108 -11.47 10.20 15.58
CA HIS A 108 -11.86 11.14 16.62
C HIS A 108 -13.25 11.75 16.39
N THR A 109 -13.92 11.41 15.30
CA THR A 109 -15.26 11.89 14.96
C THR A 109 -16.26 10.77 15.13
N GLY A 110 -17.29 10.99 15.96
CA GLY A 110 -18.39 10.05 16.17
C GLY A 110 -19.67 10.56 15.53
N VAL A 111 -20.56 9.63 15.19
CA VAL A 111 -21.94 9.93 14.81
C VAL A 111 -22.88 9.35 15.85
N PRO A 112 -23.95 10.09 16.24
CA PRO A 112 -24.96 9.55 17.14
C PRO A 112 -25.76 8.44 16.46
N SER A 113 -26.33 7.54 17.25
CA SER A 113 -27.34 6.61 16.74
C SER A 113 -28.55 7.40 16.25
N SER A 114 -29.08 7.01 15.10
CA SER A 114 -30.30 7.57 14.53
C SER A 114 -31.02 6.52 13.68
N ASP A 115 -32.32 6.71 13.48
CA ASP A 115 -33.13 5.82 12.61
C ASP A 115 -32.58 5.77 11.18
N ALA A 116 -32.09 6.91 10.67
CA ALA A 116 -31.50 7.00 9.35
C ALA A 116 -30.19 6.19 9.23
N LEU A 117 -29.31 6.30 10.25
CA LEU A 117 -28.06 5.52 10.28
C LEU A 117 -28.39 4.01 10.39
N ASN A 118 -29.29 3.62 11.28
CA ASN A 118 -29.67 2.23 11.48
C ASN A 118 -30.42 1.66 10.27
N ALA A 119 -31.20 2.47 9.54
CA ALA A 119 -31.79 2.07 8.26
C ALA A 119 -30.73 1.74 7.21
N LEU A 120 -29.71 2.60 7.07
CA LEU A 120 -28.57 2.32 6.19
C LEU A 120 -27.83 1.05 6.60
N LEU A 121 -27.54 0.87 7.89
CA LEU A 121 -26.82 -0.31 8.39
C LEU A 121 -27.57 -1.61 8.10
N ARG A 122 -28.91 -1.61 8.26
CA ARG A 122 -29.77 -2.75 7.86
C ARG A 122 -29.71 -2.99 6.36
N GLU A 123 -29.84 -1.92 5.55
CA GLU A 123 -29.75 -2.03 4.08
C GLU A 123 -28.43 -2.65 3.63
N ARG A 124 -27.32 -2.28 4.30
CA ARG A 124 -25.98 -2.83 4.05
C ARG A 124 -25.76 -4.22 4.66
N GLY A 125 -26.74 -4.79 5.36
CA GLY A 125 -26.64 -6.11 5.98
C GLY A 125 -25.63 -6.17 7.13
N THR A 126 -25.50 -5.08 7.92
CA THR A 126 -24.61 -5.02 9.08
C THR A 126 -25.39 -4.63 10.35
N ALA A 127 -24.79 -4.87 11.52
CA ALA A 127 -25.45 -4.64 12.80
C ALA A 127 -25.72 -3.15 13.05
N GLU A 128 -26.89 -2.86 13.62
CA GLU A 128 -27.27 -1.53 14.08
C GLU A 128 -26.37 -1.05 15.22
N VAL A 129 -26.38 0.25 15.47
CA VAL A 129 -25.73 0.87 16.62
C VAL A 129 -26.80 1.44 17.56
N HIS A 130 -26.68 1.16 18.85
CA HIS A 130 -27.61 1.67 19.87
C HIS A 130 -27.12 2.99 20.45
N ASP A 131 -25.81 3.14 20.59
CA ASP A 131 -25.13 4.36 21.02
C ASP A 131 -24.42 5.00 19.83
N GLY A 132 -23.75 6.14 20.05
CA GLY A 132 -22.88 6.75 19.04
C GLY A 132 -21.73 5.83 18.67
N SER A 133 -21.24 5.96 17.44
CA SER A 133 -20.13 5.17 16.93
C SER A 133 -19.07 6.07 16.29
N PRO A 134 -17.76 5.83 16.53
CA PRO A 134 -16.73 6.48 15.73
C PRO A 134 -16.89 6.14 14.24
N LEU A 135 -16.70 7.13 13.37
CA LEU A 135 -16.80 6.92 11.90
C LEU A 135 -15.86 5.83 11.41
N ILE A 136 -14.65 5.76 11.97
CA ILE A 136 -13.66 4.72 11.63
C ILE A 136 -14.18 3.31 11.95
N ALA A 137 -14.93 3.14 13.05
CA ALA A 137 -15.49 1.84 13.42
C ALA A 137 -16.58 1.38 12.45
N LEU A 138 -17.35 2.33 11.92
CA LEU A 138 -18.31 2.05 10.83
C LEU A 138 -17.57 1.68 9.55
N LEU A 139 -16.55 2.44 9.14
CA LEU A 139 -15.81 2.20 7.92
C LEU A 139 -14.99 0.88 7.94
N ARG A 140 -14.60 0.39 9.12
CA ARG A 140 -13.97 -0.94 9.28
C ARG A 140 -14.89 -2.10 8.93
N ARG A 141 -16.21 -1.88 8.89
CA ARG A 141 -17.17 -2.92 8.50
C ARG A 141 -17.07 -3.16 6.99
N PRO A 142 -16.92 -4.41 6.52
CA PRO A 142 -16.75 -4.69 5.08
C PRO A 142 -17.87 -4.14 4.20
N GLN A 143 -19.09 -4.10 4.73
CA GLN A 143 -20.29 -3.67 4.00
C GLN A 143 -20.43 -2.15 3.87
N ILE A 144 -19.74 -1.36 4.70
CA ILE A 144 -19.84 0.10 4.72
C ILE A 144 -18.73 0.70 3.85
N ARG A 145 -19.13 1.57 2.94
CA ARG A 145 -18.21 2.35 2.09
C ARG A 145 -17.98 3.74 2.66
N TYR A 146 -16.89 4.38 2.24
CA TYR A 146 -16.65 5.76 2.65
C TYR A 146 -17.81 6.69 2.25
N ASP A 147 -18.38 6.50 1.06
CA ASP A 147 -19.49 7.31 0.56
C ASP A 147 -20.77 7.18 1.39
N ASP A 148 -20.99 6.06 2.06
CA ASP A 148 -22.11 5.87 2.98
C ASP A 148 -22.02 6.84 4.18
N LEU A 149 -20.82 7.24 4.59
CA LEU A 149 -20.60 8.17 5.70
C LEU A 149 -20.91 9.62 5.36
N ARG A 150 -20.92 9.99 4.07
CA ARG A 150 -21.19 11.35 3.60
C ARG A 150 -22.55 11.88 4.01
N ALA A 151 -23.51 11.02 4.21
CA ALA A 151 -24.85 11.39 4.65
C ALA A 151 -24.90 11.83 6.13
N PHE A 152 -23.91 11.42 6.92
CA PHE A 152 -23.92 11.56 8.39
C PHE A 152 -22.82 12.48 8.93
N ASP A 153 -21.89 12.92 8.07
CA ASP A 153 -20.77 13.75 8.48
C ASP A 153 -20.36 14.74 7.38
N ASP A 154 -20.34 16.04 7.72
CA ASP A 154 -20.00 17.09 6.77
C ASP A 154 -18.54 17.03 6.31
N GLY A 155 -17.64 16.59 7.18
CA GLY A 155 -16.24 16.36 6.82
C GLY A 155 -16.10 15.27 5.76
N CYS A 156 -16.82 14.17 5.91
CA CYS A 156 -16.88 13.13 4.86
C CYS A 156 -17.50 13.66 3.56
N ARG A 157 -18.54 14.49 3.67
CA ARG A 157 -19.17 15.14 2.51
C ARG A 157 -18.22 16.04 1.76
N ALA A 158 -17.41 16.81 2.46
CA ALA A 158 -16.43 17.74 1.91
C ALA A 158 -15.14 17.05 1.40
N PHE A 159 -14.86 15.82 1.84
CA PHE A 159 -13.62 15.12 1.48
C PHE A 159 -13.61 14.72 -0.01
N PRO A 160 -12.47 14.91 -0.73
CA PRO A 160 -12.39 14.65 -2.17
C PRO A 160 -12.73 13.18 -2.52
N PRO A 161 -13.71 12.95 -3.43
CA PRO A 161 -14.11 11.59 -3.83
C PRO A 161 -12.95 10.73 -4.36
N ALA A 162 -12.01 11.35 -5.08
CA ALA A 162 -10.84 10.68 -5.64
C ALA A 162 -9.91 10.06 -4.58
N LEU A 163 -10.00 10.53 -3.33
CA LEU A 163 -9.17 10.03 -2.22
C LEU A 163 -9.96 9.09 -1.28
N ALA A 164 -11.28 9.06 -1.39
CA ALA A 164 -12.14 8.28 -0.51
C ALA A 164 -11.83 6.77 -0.56
N GLU A 165 -11.59 6.24 -1.76
CA GLU A 165 -11.21 4.85 -1.96
C GLU A 165 -9.88 4.52 -1.26
N SER A 166 -8.89 5.41 -1.33
CA SER A 166 -7.60 5.23 -0.63
C SER A 166 -7.76 5.18 0.89
N VAL A 167 -8.66 6.00 1.46
CA VAL A 167 -9.01 5.96 2.88
C VAL A 167 -9.69 4.64 3.23
N GLU A 168 -10.69 4.23 2.44
CA GLU A 168 -11.43 2.99 2.66
C GLU A 168 -10.52 1.77 2.64
N ILE A 169 -9.66 1.65 1.63
CA ILE A 169 -8.69 0.57 1.50
C ILE A 169 -7.72 0.58 2.70
N ALA A 170 -7.15 1.73 3.05
CA ALA A 170 -6.21 1.84 4.15
C ALA A 170 -6.83 1.38 5.47
N VAL A 171 -8.08 1.77 5.75
CA VAL A 171 -8.80 1.41 6.98
C VAL A 171 -9.14 -0.09 7.01
N LYS A 172 -9.68 -0.63 5.92
CA LYS A 172 -10.12 -2.03 5.87
C LYS A 172 -8.97 -3.02 5.86
N TYR A 173 -7.84 -2.65 5.27
CA TYR A 173 -6.65 -3.51 5.20
C TYR A 173 -5.65 -3.28 6.34
N GLU A 174 -5.86 -2.31 7.22
CA GLU A 174 -4.94 -1.95 8.30
C GLU A 174 -4.43 -3.15 9.11
N GLY A 175 -5.33 -4.02 9.54
CA GLY A 175 -4.98 -5.21 10.33
C GLY A 175 -4.12 -6.22 9.58
N TYR A 176 -4.41 -6.42 8.30
CA TYR A 176 -3.65 -7.32 7.43
C TYR A 176 -2.26 -6.75 7.11
N ILE A 177 -2.18 -5.47 6.77
CA ILE A 177 -0.92 -4.79 6.47
C ILE A 177 -0.02 -4.79 7.69
N ARG A 178 -0.54 -4.46 8.88
CA ARG A 178 0.24 -4.48 10.14
C ARG A 178 0.84 -5.85 10.42
N ARG A 179 0.09 -6.94 10.20
CA ARG A 179 0.58 -8.30 10.37
C ARG A 179 1.70 -8.61 9.39
N GLN A 180 1.51 -8.28 8.12
CA GLN A 180 2.51 -8.52 7.08
C GLN A 180 3.78 -7.67 7.28
N MET A 181 3.66 -6.43 7.77
CA MET A 181 4.82 -5.60 8.12
C MET A 181 5.62 -6.17 9.31
N ALA A 182 4.95 -6.83 10.25
CA ALA A 182 5.65 -7.53 11.33
C ALA A 182 6.45 -8.74 10.79
N GLU A 183 5.91 -9.47 9.82
CA GLU A 183 6.62 -10.54 9.11
C GLU A 183 7.85 -10.01 8.37
N VAL A 184 7.72 -8.89 7.63
CA VAL A 184 8.86 -8.22 6.96
C VAL A 184 9.97 -7.89 7.95
N ALA A 185 9.61 -7.29 9.10
CA ALA A 185 10.58 -6.92 10.12
C ALA A 185 11.29 -8.15 10.73
N GLU A 186 10.57 -9.25 10.90
CA GLU A 186 11.15 -10.51 11.40
C GLU A 186 12.10 -11.13 10.38
N PHE A 187 11.73 -11.19 9.10
CA PHE A 187 12.62 -11.66 8.04
C PHE A 187 13.89 -10.82 7.93
N ALA A 188 13.77 -9.50 7.92
CA ALA A 188 14.93 -8.60 7.90
C ALA A 188 15.87 -8.81 9.11
N ARG A 189 15.32 -9.21 10.26
CA ARG A 189 16.10 -9.57 11.44
C ARG A 189 16.85 -10.90 11.25
N LEU A 190 16.19 -11.89 10.65
CA LEU A 190 16.78 -13.21 10.39
C LEU A 190 17.90 -13.12 9.34
N GLU A 191 17.74 -12.36 8.28
CA GLU A 191 18.77 -12.13 7.25
C GLU A 191 20.06 -11.50 7.78
N ARG A 192 19.95 -10.68 8.84
CA ARG A 192 21.13 -10.05 9.49
C ARG A 192 21.83 -10.97 10.46
N ARG A 193 21.30 -12.16 10.73
CA ARG A 193 21.89 -13.10 11.67
C ARG A 193 23.08 -13.81 11.02
N ALA A 194 24.28 -13.55 11.54
CA ALA A 194 25.47 -14.28 11.11
C ALA A 194 25.34 -15.76 11.45
N ILE A 195 25.72 -16.63 10.51
CA ILE A 195 25.91 -18.06 10.78
C ILE A 195 27.24 -18.17 11.53
N PRO A 196 27.28 -18.81 12.72
CA PRO A 196 28.57 -19.04 13.41
C PRO A 196 29.52 -19.81 12.50
N GLU A 197 30.78 -19.40 12.45
CA GLU A 197 31.84 -20.22 11.86
C GLU A 197 32.09 -21.42 12.80
N ASP A 198 32.03 -22.64 12.26
CA ASP A 198 32.37 -23.87 12.99
C ASP A 198 33.88 -23.96 13.29
#